data_5df036dc9efb4d75bfc11f149073b33f
#
_entry.id   5df036dc9efb4d75bfc11f149073b33f
#
_cell.length_a   1.000
_cell.length_b   1.000
_cell.length_c   1.000
_cell.angle_alpha   90.00
_cell.angle_beta   90.00
_cell.angle_gamma   90.00
#
_symmetry.space_group_name_H-M   'P 1'
#
loop_
_entity.id
_entity.type
_entity.pdbx_description
1 polymer ?
#
loop_
_entity_poly.entity_id
_entity_poly.type
_entity_poly.pdbx_seq_one_letter_code
_entity_poly.pdbx_strand_id
1 'polypeptide(L)'
;MLTLSFATGTEPNKWFTRFEERTDHGGLRTLSDDDPVALLADATADLALVRLPDSRVDNDDTVHVVELYQESMGVALPKEHTLTLLDVVEPSDLEDEMINYITPPSLEVDIAAVRAQLQVVAANVGVVIAPRPLLKVLSGKLVEHREFNDPERYGQARTRIALVWKKERDGEDIQDFVGIAKGRTVQSSRQSNAKKLSAREKTLAKQKRRQEAGKKPVRKGGRRKR
;
A
#
# COMPACT_ATOMS: atom_id res chain seq x y z
N MET A 1 19.39 0.65 2.15
CA MET A 1 18.26 1.53 1.75
C MET A 1 17.40 0.76 0.77
N LEU A 2 16.12 0.60 1.02
CA LEU A 2 15.17 -0.11 0.16
C LEU A 2 14.59 0.88 -0.88
N THR A 3 14.53 0.48 -2.16
CA THR A 3 13.87 1.25 -3.22
C THR A 3 12.55 0.58 -3.59
N LEU A 4 11.43 1.30 -3.44
CA LEU A 4 10.09 0.82 -3.75
C LEU A 4 9.48 1.66 -4.87
N SER A 5 9.06 0.99 -5.96
CA SER A 5 8.19 1.58 -6.98
C SER A 5 6.72 1.32 -6.66
N PHE A 6 5.82 2.23 -7.02
CA PHE A 6 4.39 2.03 -6.79
C PHE A 6 3.53 2.59 -7.90
N ALA A 7 2.49 1.82 -8.25
CA ALA A 7 1.54 2.18 -9.30
C ALA A 7 0.76 3.44 -8.96
N THR A 8 0.57 4.31 -9.94
CA THR A 8 -0.29 5.49 -9.83
C THR A 8 -1.67 5.11 -9.26
N GLY A 9 -2.11 5.87 -8.26
CA GLY A 9 -3.39 5.66 -7.57
C GLY A 9 -3.33 4.79 -6.32
N THR A 10 -2.18 4.24 -5.93
CA THR A 10 -2.09 3.37 -4.74
C THR A 10 -1.82 4.10 -3.42
N GLU A 11 -1.23 5.28 -3.43
CA GLU A 11 -0.97 6.19 -2.27
C GLU A 11 -0.51 5.49 -0.95
N PRO A 12 0.60 4.75 -0.90
CA PRO A 12 1.00 3.94 0.24
C PRO A 12 1.73 4.71 1.37
N ASN A 13 1.58 6.02 1.48
CA ASN A 13 2.31 6.91 2.38
C ASN A 13 2.33 6.45 3.85
N LYS A 14 1.23 5.85 4.35
CA LYS A 14 1.17 5.32 5.72
C LYS A 14 2.13 4.16 5.97
N TRP A 15 2.43 3.36 4.94
CA TRP A 15 3.40 2.27 5.03
C TRP A 15 4.81 2.80 4.98
N PHE A 16 5.07 3.84 4.17
CA PHE A 16 6.38 4.50 4.09
C PHE A 16 6.80 5.06 5.45
N THR A 17 5.96 5.91 6.04
CA THR A 17 6.21 6.46 7.38
C THR A 17 6.44 5.36 8.42
N ARG A 18 5.60 4.30 8.41
CA ARG A 18 5.76 3.20 9.35
C ARG A 18 7.05 2.40 9.15
N PHE A 19 7.51 2.23 7.92
CA PHE A 19 8.76 1.55 7.62
C PHE A 19 9.95 2.34 8.14
N GLU A 20 10.01 3.63 7.87
CA GLU A 20 11.07 4.52 8.35
C GLU A 20 11.12 4.62 9.87
N GLU A 21 9.94 4.69 10.54
CA GLU A 21 9.86 4.78 12.01
C GLU A 21 10.19 3.47 12.75
N ARG A 22 10.05 2.31 12.09
CA ARG A 22 10.07 1.01 12.77
C ARG A 22 11.23 0.11 12.39
N THR A 23 12.03 0.50 11.40
CA THR A 23 13.14 -0.31 10.89
C THR A 23 14.43 0.49 10.77
N ASP A 24 15.57 -0.19 10.87
CA ASP A 24 16.91 0.38 10.76
C ASP A 24 17.59 -0.03 9.44
N HIS A 25 16.80 -0.19 8.35
CA HIS A 25 17.33 -0.66 7.04
C HIS A 25 17.93 0.47 6.17
N GLY A 26 18.27 1.61 6.76
CA GLY A 26 18.91 2.73 6.05
C GLY A 26 17.96 3.58 5.20
N GLY A 27 16.66 3.53 5.51
CA GLY A 27 15.62 4.36 4.88
C GLY A 27 14.94 3.73 3.67
N LEU A 28 13.96 4.47 3.13
CA LEU A 28 13.13 4.08 2.00
C LEU A 28 13.21 5.14 0.90
N ARG A 29 13.54 4.72 -0.32
CA ARG A 29 13.38 5.52 -1.53
C ARG A 29 12.11 5.11 -2.25
N THR A 30 11.26 6.03 -2.63
CA THR A 30 9.97 5.76 -3.29
C THR A 30 9.91 6.36 -4.68
N LEU A 31 9.36 5.61 -5.64
CA LEU A 31 9.19 6.00 -7.03
C LEU A 31 7.75 5.77 -7.44
N SER A 32 6.99 6.84 -7.72
CA SER A 32 5.67 6.73 -8.32
C SER A 32 5.81 6.59 -9.83
N ASP A 33 5.21 5.56 -10.40
CA ASP A 33 5.27 5.29 -11.83
C ASP A 33 3.95 4.67 -12.34
N ASP A 34 3.66 4.85 -13.61
CA ASP A 34 2.52 4.19 -14.28
C ASP A 34 2.85 2.70 -14.54
N ASP A 35 4.14 2.36 -14.65
CA ASP A 35 4.65 1.00 -14.87
C ASP A 35 5.71 0.58 -13.83
N PRO A 36 5.32 0.31 -12.57
CA PRO A 36 6.25 -0.11 -11.54
C PRO A 36 6.90 -1.48 -11.81
N VAL A 37 6.29 -2.32 -12.67
CA VAL A 37 6.84 -3.62 -13.06
C VAL A 37 8.08 -3.44 -13.92
N ALA A 38 8.12 -2.45 -14.82
CA ALA A 38 9.31 -2.15 -15.61
C ALA A 38 10.48 -1.73 -14.69
N LEU A 39 10.24 -0.90 -13.67
CA LEU A 39 11.25 -0.48 -12.70
C LEU A 39 11.78 -1.64 -11.84
N LEU A 40 10.96 -2.67 -11.60
CA LEU A 40 11.39 -3.89 -10.95
C LEU A 40 12.23 -4.77 -11.89
N ALA A 41 11.83 -4.86 -13.16
CA ALA A 41 12.51 -5.68 -14.16
C ALA A 41 13.93 -5.19 -14.43
N ASP A 42 14.13 -3.88 -14.56
CA ASP A 42 15.44 -3.25 -14.81
C ASP A 42 16.28 -3.03 -13.54
N ALA A 43 15.82 -3.53 -12.39
CA ALA A 43 16.46 -3.38 -11.08
C ALA A 43 16.63 -1.93 -10.60
N THR A 44 15.84 -0.98 -11.10
CA THR A 44 15.73 0.38 -10.58
C THR A 44 15.02 0.37 -9.22
N ALA A 45 14.09 -0.58 -9.01
CA ALA A 45 13.42 -0.82 -7.75
C ALA A 45 13.69 -2.23 -7.21
N ASP A 46 13.80 -2.37 -5.89
CA ASP A 46 13.94 -3.65 -5.19
C ASP A 46 12.57 -4.33 -4.97
N LEU A 47 11.54 -3.53 -4.80
CA LEU A 47 10.17 -3.93 -4.46
C LEU A 47 9.20 -3.07 -5.27
N ALA A 48 8.14 -3.66 -5.80
CA ALA A 48 7.11 -2.94 -6.55
C ALA A 48 5.72 -3.15 -5.95
N LEU A 49 4.94 -2.09 -5.82
CA LEU A 49 3.51 -2.13 -5.52
C LEU A 49 2.76 -1.99 -6.84
N VAL A 50 2.19 -3.09 -7.33
CA VAL A 50 1.64 -3.21 -8.67
C VAL A 50 0.14 -3.42 -8.67
N ARG A 51 -0.51 -3.05 -9.77
CA ARG A 51 -1.92 -3.39 -10.02
C ARG A 51 -1.99 -4.66 -10.86
N LEU A 52 -2.69 -5.66 -10.33
CA LEU A 52 -2.95 -6.93 -11.01
C LEU A 52 -4.39 -6.98 -11.57
N PRO A 53 -4.61 -7.77 -12.62
CA PRO A 53 -3.65 -8.64 -13.30
C PRO A 53 -2.62 -7.86 -14.11
N ASP A 54 -1.42 -8.44 -14.24
CA ASP A 54 -0.36 -8.02 -15.14
C ASP A 54 0.34 -9.29 -15.65
N SER A 55 0.29 -9.53 -16.95
CA SER A 55 0.79 -10.76 -17.56
C SER A 55 2.29 -11.00 -17.35
N ARG A 56 3.07 -9.94 -17.09
CA ARG A 56 4.51 -10.00 -16.76
C ARG A 56 4.77 -10.54 -15.36
N VAL A 57 3.78 -10.43 -14.46
CA VAL A 57 3.86 -10.88 -13.07
C VAL A 57 3.17 -12.23 -12.89
N ASP A 58 1.99 -12.39 -13.48
CA ASP A 58 1.14 -13.58 -13.29
C ASP A 58 1.80 -14.88 -13.82
N ASN A 59 2.74 -14.77 -14.76
CA ASN A 59 3.44 -15.91 -15.38
C ASN A 59 4.94 -15.96 -15.03
N ASP A 60 5.40 -15.19 -14.03
CA ASP A 60 6.81 -15.13 -13.66
C ASP A 60 7.09 -15.88 -12.36
N ASP A 61 7.63 -17.10 -12.48
CA ASP A 61 8.04 -17.93 -11.34
C ASP A 61 9.26 -17.39 -10.58
N THR A 62 9.91 -16.34 -11.06
CA THR A 62 11.11 -15.77 -10.42
C THR A 62 10.78 -14.70 -9.39
N VAL A 63 9.52 -14.26 -9.32
CA VAL A 63 9.07 -13.25 -8.38
C VAL A 63 8.25 -13.85 -7.21
N HIS A 64 8.22 -13.12 -6.11
CA HIS A 64 7.23 -13.27 -5.06
C HIS A 64 6.09 -12.28 -5.30
N VAL A 65 4.85 -12.73 -5.10
CA VAL A 65 3.65 -11.91 -5.20
C VAL A 65 2.87 -12.00 -3.89
N VAL A 66 2.56 -10.85 -3.31
CA VAL A 66 1.79 -10.75 -2.07
C VAL A 66 0.62 -9.80 -2.26
N GLU A 67 -0.57 -10.35 -2.49
CA GLU A 67 -1.79 -9.56 -2.62
C GLU A 67 -2.13 -8.86 -1.30
N LEU A 68 -2.54 -7.58 -1.39
CA LEU A 68 -2.85 -6.73 -0.25
C LEU A 68 -4.34 -6.38 -0.17
N TYR A 69 -4.92 -5.86 -1.25
CA TYR A 69 -6.32 -5.47 -1.29
C TYR A 69 -6.86 -5.40 -2.73
N GLN A 70 -8.18 -5.35 -2.84
CA GLN A 70 -8.90 -5.15 -4.11
C GLN A 70 -9.31 -3.69 -4.24
N GLU A 71 -9.40 -3.20 -5.48
CA GLU A 71 -9.91 -1.87 -5.80
C GLU A 71 -11.36 -1.95 -6.27
N SER A 72 -12.18 -0.97 -5.89
CA SER A 72 -13.50 -0.79 -6.48
C SER A 72 -13.41 -0.12 -7.84
N MET A 73 -14.37 -0.41 -8.72
CA MET A 73 -14.54 0.30 -10.00
C MET A 73 -15.22 1.65 -9.75
N GLY A 74 -14.89 2.62 -10.58
CA GLY A 74 -15.51 3.93 -10.57
C GLY A 74 -15.82 4.41 -11.97
N VAL A 75 -16.69 5.41 -12.05
CA VAL A 75 -16.96 6.20 -13.26
C VAL A 75 -16.54 7.65 -13.00
N ALA A 76 -15.77 8.20 -13.91
CA ALA A 76 -15.39 9.62 -13.94
C ALA A 76 -16.35 10.37 -14.86
N LEU A 77 -16.89 11.46 -14.36
CA LEU A 77 -17.95 12.28 -14.95
C LEU A 77 -17.50 13.74 -15.01
N PRO A 78 -17.97 14.54 -15.96
CA PRO A 78 -17.85 15.99 -15.85
C PRO A 78 -18.44 16.49 -14.53
N LYS A 79 -17.83 17.50 -13.93
CA LYS A 79 -18.21 17.99 -12.58
C LYS A 79 -19.67 18.37 -12.46
N GLU A 80 -20.26 18.98 -13.49
CA GLU A 80 -21.64 19.45 -13.50
C GLU A 80 -22.63 18.39 -14.05
N HIS A 81 -22.18 17.15 -14.24
CA HIS A 81 -23.03 16.07 -14.75
C HIS A 81 -24.08 15.64 -13.74
N THR A 82 -25.30 15.34 -14.21
CA THR A 82 -26.42 14.96 -13.34
C THR A 82 -26.15 13.69 -12.53
N LEU A 83 -25.42 12.71 -13.10
CA LEU A 83 -25.05 11.48 -12.41
C LEU A 83 -24.07 11.71 -11.23
N THR A 84 -23.50 12.89 -11.09
CA THR A 84 -22.71 13.23 -9.88
C THR A 84 -23.56 13.34 -8.61
N LEU A 85 -24.88 13.36 -8.72
CA LEU A 85 -25.81 13.31 -7.60
C LEU A 85 -26.02 11.89 -7.05
N LEU A 86 -25.62 10.86 -7.78
CA LEU A 86 -25.67 9.46 -7.35
C LEU A 86 -24.45 9.10 -6.52
N ASP A 87 -24.58 8.21 -5.55
CA ASP A 87 -23.45 7.60 -4.83
C ASP A 87 -22.85 6.46 -5.63
N VAL A 88 -23.70 5.67 -6.28
CA VAL A 88 -23.34 4.52 -7.13
C VAL A 88 -24.02 4.71 -8.48
N VAL A 89 -23.29 4.47 -9.55
CA VAL A 89 -23.75 4.51 -10.95
C VAL A 89 -23.77 3.07 -11.48
N GLU A 90 -24.83 2.71 -12.17
CA GLU A 90 -25.02 1.40 -12.81
C GLU A 90 -24.97 1.52 -14.34
N PRO A 91 -24.80 0.42 -15.09
CA PRO A 91 -24.78 0.47 -16.56
C PRO A 91 -26.00 1.12 -17.17
N SER A 92 -27.20 0.92 -16.58
CA SER A 92 -28.46 1.54 -17.02
C SER A 92 -28.46 3.07 -16.94
N ASP A 93 -27.69 3.65 -16.03
CA ASP A 93 -27.56 5.10 -15.92
C ASP A 93 -26.69 5.70 -17.05
N LEU A 94 -25.91 4.85 -17.74
CA LEU A 94 -24.96 5.24 -18.77
C LEU A 94 -25.40 4.90 -20.19
N GLU A 95 -26.66 4.46 -20.40
CA GLU A 95 -27.15 4.03 -21.73
C GLU A 95 -27.05 5.13 -22.80
N ASP A 96 -27.28 6.38 -22.41
CA ASP A 96 -27.19 7.54 -23.29
C ASP A 96 -25.83 8.24 -23.26
N GLU A 97 -24.86 7.71 -22.51
CA GLU A 97 -23.57 8.35 -22.31
C GLU A 97 -22.51 7.83 -23.28
N MET A 98 -21.66 8.74 -23.76
CA MET A 98 -20.46 8.36 -24.51
C MET A 98 -19.41 7.80 -23.55
N ILE A 99 -19.06 6.53 -23.69
CA ILE A 99 -18.00 5.91 -22.91
C ILE A 99 -16.66 6.07 -23.63
N ASN A 100 -15.80 6.98 -23.17
CA ASN A 100 -14.49 7.27 -23.76
C ASN A 100 -13.47 6.18 -23.47
N TYR A 101 -13.57 5.55 -22.27
CA TYR A 101 -12.75 4.42 -21.85
C TYR A 101 -13.52 3.57 -20.85
N ILE A 102 -13.36 2.27 -20.98
CA ILE A 102 -13.84 1.31 -20.01
C ILE A 102 -12.77 0.22 -19.79
N THR A 103 -12.40 -0.03 -18.53
CA THR A 103 -11.51 -1.13 -18.18
C THR A 103 -12.04 -2.45 -18.77
N PRO A 104 -11.20 -3.21 -19.50
CA PRO A 104 -11.65 -4.45 -20.11
C PRO A 104 -12.00 -5.52 -19.05
N PRO A 105 -12.74 -6.59 -19.42
CA PRO A 105 -13.02 -7.69 -18.51
C PRO A 105 -11.76 -8.43 -18.04
N SER A 106 -10.64 -8.34 -18.78
CA SER A 106 -9.33 -8.82 -18.33
C SER A 106 -8.79 -8.09 -17.10
N LEU A 107 -9.35 -6.90 -16.79
CA LEU A 107 -8.90 -6.00 -15.71
C LEU A 107 -7.48 -5.42 -15.91
N GLU A 108 -6.85 -5.63 -17.03
CA GLU A 108 -5.61 -4.92 -17.39
C GLU A 108 -5.93 -3.45 -17.70
N VAL A 109 -5.36 -2.53 -16.92
CA VAL A 109 -5.68 -1.10 -17.00
C VAL A 109 -4.62 -0.36 -17.80
N ASP A 110 -5.03 0.27 -18.90
CA ASP A 110 -4.20 1.21 -19.65
C ASP A 110 -4.26 2.60 -19.00
N ILE A 111 -3.29 2.90 -18.14
CA ILE A 111 -3.23 4.16 -17.37
C ILE A 111 -3.05 5.36 -18.31
N ALA A 112 -2.30 5.21 -19.39
CA ALA A 112 -2.09 6.28 -20.37
C ALA A 112 -3.39 6.63 -21.09
N ALA A 113 -4.16 5.62 -21.52
CA ALA A 113 -5.48 5.82 -22.11
C ALA A 113 -6.45 6.45 -21.10
N VAL A 114 -6.50 5.97 -19.84
CA VAL A 114 -7.33 6.58 -18.79
C VAL A 114 -6.98 8.06 -18.62
N ARG A 115 -5.70 8.40 -18.53
CA ARG A 115 -5.22 9.78 -18.36
C ARG A 115 -5.63 10.67 -19.53
N ALA A 116 -5.49 10.18 -20.78
CA ALA A 116 -5.87 10.92 -21.98
C ALA A 116 -7.39 11.17 -22.03
N GLN A 117 -8.19 10.14 -21.73
CA GLN A 117 -9.64 10.24 -21.81
C GLN A 117 -10.24 11.08 -20.67
N LEU A 118 -9.59 11.17 -19.51
CA LEU A 118 -10.00 12.10 -18.47
C LEU A 118 -9.88 13.57 -18.88
N GLN A 119 -9.00 13.92 -19.83
CA GLN A 119 -8.97 15.27 -20.40
C GLN A 119 -10.21 15.55 -21.27
N VAL A 120 -10.73 14.53 -21.96
CA VAL A 120 -11.96 14.61 -22.74
C VAL A 120 -13.17 14.80 -21.82
N VAL A 121 -13.22 14.04 -20.72
CA VAL A 121 -14.25 14.21 -19.68
C VAL A 121 -14.19 15.62 -19.07
N ALA A 122 -12.98 16.13 -18.79
CA ALA A 122 -12.82 17.50 -18.29
C ALA A 122 -13.30 18.59 -19.27
N ALA A 123 -13.37 18.28 -20.57
CA ALA A 123 -13.98 19.11 -21.61
C ALA A 123 -15.52 18.90 -21.74
N ASN A 124 -16.13 18.24 -20.77
CA ASN A 124 -17.57 17.92 -20.71
C ASN A 124 -18.04 16.98 -21.82
N VAL A 125 -17.22 15.98 -22.20
CA VAL A 125 -17.54 14.98 -23.21
C VAL A 125 -17.38 13.57 -22.67
N GLY A 126 -18.49 12.84 -22.52
CA GLY A 126 -18.55 11.44 -22.13
C GLY A 126 -17.99 11.12 -20.75
N VAL A 127 -17.74 9.83 -20.52
CA VAL A 127 -17.35 9.28 -19.23
C VAL A 127 -16.17 8.31 -19.35
N VAL A 128 -15.48 8.03 -18.22
CA VAL A 128 -14.39 7.04 -18.14
C VAL A 128 -14.68 6.06 -16.99
N ILE A 129 -14.58 4.77 -17.27
CA ILE A 129 -14.79 3.70 -16.28
C ILE A 129 -13.47 2.98 -16.02
N ALA A 130 -12.94 3.13 -14.79
CA ALA A 130 -11.64 2.58 -14.38
C ALA A 130 -11.60 2.35 -12.86
N PRO A 131 -10.55 1.73 -12.29
CA PRO A 131 -10.40 1.60 -10.86
C PRO A 131 -10.52 2.96 -10.15
N ARG A 132 -11.43 3.04 -9.17
CA ARG A 132 -11.78 4.31 -8.49
C ARG A 132 -10.59 5.03 -7.85
N PRO A 133 -9.62 4.33 -7.21
CA PRO A 133 -8.43 4.99 -6.69
C PRO A 133 -7.56 5.65 -7.77
N LEU A 134 -7.48 5.05 -8.97
CA LEU A 134 -6.79 5.63 -10.11
C LEU A 134 -7.50 6.89 -10.60
N LEU A 135 -8.82 6.84 -10.77
CA LEU A 135 -9.63 8.00 -11.15
C LEU A 135 -9.44 9.15 -10.15
N LYS A 136 -9.47 8.85 -8.85
CA LYS A 136 -9.27 9.85 -7.79
C LYS A 136 -7.95 10.63 -7.94
N VAL A 137 -6.88 9.96 -8.30
CA VAL A 137 -5.55 10.60 -8.44
C VAL A 137 -5.41 11.34 -9.76
N LEU A 138 -5.98 10.79 -10.85
CA LEU A 138 -5.84 11.35 -12.19
C LEU A 138 -6.87 12.44 -12.52
N SER A 139 -8.00 12.49 -11.82
CA SER A 139 -9.05 13.51 -12.04
C SER A 139 -8.59 14.88 -11.57
N GLY A 140 -8.73 15.86 -12.44
CA GLY A 140 -8.56 17.27 -12.11
C GLY A 140 -9.83 17.88 -11.51
N LYS A 141 -9.84 19.19 -11.29
CA LYS A 141 -10.94 19.92 -10.63
C LYS A 141 -12.29 19.92 -11.41
N LEU A 142 -12.24 19.58 -12.71
CA LEU A 142 -13.40 19.57 -13.59
C LEU A 142 -14.04 18.19 -13.74
N VAL A 143 -13.49 17.17 -13.06
CA VAL A 143 -13.95 15.78 -13.12
C VAL A 143 -14.28 15.30 -11.72
N GLU A 144 -15.47 14.76 -11.55
CA GLU A 144 -15.92 14.02 -10.36
C GLU A 144 -15.90 12.53 -10.64
N HIS A 145 -15.87 11.71 -9.58
CA HIS A 145 -15.96 10.26 -9.75
C HIS A 145 -16.94 9.65 -8.75
N ARG A 146 -17.66 8.64 -9.20
CA ARG A 146 -18.62 7.86 -8.39
C ARG A 146 -18.23 6.39 -8.41
N GLU A 147 -18.76 5.62 -7.48
CA GLU A 147 -18.65 4.17 -7.54
C GLU A 147 -19.42 3.64 -8.74
N PHE A 148 -18.83 2.67 -9.45
CA PHE A 148 -19.48 2.01 -10.58
C PHE A 148 -19.69 0.54 -10.27
N ASN A 149 -20.95 0.08 -10.37
CA ASN A 149 -21.35 -1.28 -10.10
C ASN A 149 -21.87 -1.96 -11.36
N ASP A 150 -21.07 -2.84 -11.95
CA ASP A 150 -21.45 -3.63 -13.13
C ASP A 150 -21.11 -5.11 -12.87
N PRO A 151 -22.03 -5.86 -12.23
CA PRO A 151 -21.82 -7.26 -11.91
C PRO A 151 -21.88 -8.18 -13.16
N GLU A 152 -22.54 -7.76 -14.23
CA GLU A 152 -22.61 -8.54 -15.48
C GLU A 152 -21.25 -8.54 -16.19
N ARG A 153 -20.59 -7.40 -16.26
CA ARG A 153 -19.29 -7.25 -16.92
C ARG A 153 -18.13 -7.81 -16.12
N TYR A 154 -18.09 -7.53 -14.81
CA TYR A 154 -16.94 -7.84 -13.96
C TYR A 154 -17.20 -9.01 -13.01
N GLY A 155 -18.46 -9.39 -12.77
CA GLY A 155 -18.81 -10.40 -11.77
C GLY A 155 -18.25 -10.01 -10.40
N GLN A 156 -17.50 -10.93 -9.82
CA GLN A 156 -16.76 -10.71 -8.56
C GLN A 156 -15.32 -10.24 -8.78
N ALA A 157 -14.86 -10.19 -10.03
CA ALA A 157 -13.49 -9.82 -10.34
C ALA A 157 -13.23 -8.32 -10.07
N ARG A 158 -12.07 -8.04 -9.52
CA ARG A 158 -11.59 -6.67 -9.22
C ARG A 158 -10.10 -6.59 -9.52
N THR A 159 -9.63 -5.40 -9.85
CA THR A 159 -8.19 -5.14 -9.83
C THR A 159 -7.67 -5.34 -8.40
N ARG A 160 -6.46 -5.87 -8.29
CA ARG A 160 -5.82 -6.19 -7.01
C ARG A 160 -4.51 -5.45 -6.91
N ILE A 161 -4.21 -4.92 -5.74
CA ILE A 161 -2.91 -4.33 -5.47
C ILE A 161 -2.07 -5.35 -4.73
N ALA A 162 -0.85 -5.58 -5.25
CA ALA A 162 0.08 -6.56 -4.71
C ALA A 162 1.49 -5.97 -4.58
N LEU A 163 2.26 -6.47 -3.61
CA LEU A 163 3.71 -6.29 -3.54
C LEU A 163 4.38 -7.41 -4.34
N VAL A 164 5.33 -7.02 -5.20
CA VAL A 164 6.07 -7.93 -6.07
C VAL A 164 7.56 -7.63 -5.95
N TRP A 165 8.39 -8.68 -5.83
CA TRP A 165 9.85 -8.57 -5.81
C TRP A 165 10.51 -9.84 -6.33
N LYS A 166 11.74 -9.72 -6.84
CA LYS A 166 12.52 -10.87 -7.31
C LYS A 166 12.91 -11.78 -6.15
N LYS A 167 12.76 -13.10 -6.30
CA LYS A 167 13.11 -14.08 -5.26
C LYS A 167 14.57 -13.98 -4.80
N GLU A 168 15.48 -13.64 -5.71
CA GLU A 168 16.90 -13.42 -5.42
C GLU A 168 17.17 -12.19 -4.54
N ARG A 169 16.25 -11.20 -4.54
CA ARG A 169 16.34 -9.97 -3.73
C ARG A 169 15.63 -10.11 -2.38
N ASP A 170 15.03 -11.26 -2.08
CA ASP A 170 14.34 -11.46 -0.80
C ASP A 170 15.29 -11.22 0.38
N GLY A 171 14.88 -10.35 1.30
CA GLY A 171 15.68 -9.90 2.42
C GLY A 171 14.83 -9.38 3.58
N GLU A 172 15.47 -9.15 4.73
CA GLU A 172 14.80 -8.69 5.95
C GLU A 172 14.09 -7.36 5.74
N ASP A 173 14.67 -6.45 4.97
CA ASP A 173 14.12 -5.14 4.62
C ASP A 173 12.78 -5.28 3.85
N ILE A 174 12.72 -6.14 2.83
CA ILE A 174 11.50 -6.42 2.07
C ILE A 174 10.47 -7.12 2.97
N GLN A 175 10.88 -8.13 3.74
CA GLN A 175 9.99 -8.87 4.62
C GLN A 175 9.37 -7.99 5.72
N ASP A 176 10.10 -7.01 6.21
CA ASP A 176 9.58 -6.03 7.16
C ASP A 176 8.59 -5.09 6.50
N PHE A 177 8.86 -4.60 5.27
CA PHE A 177 7.91 -3.80 4.52
C PHE A 177 6.61 -4.56 4.24
N VAL A 178 6.69 -5.80 3.75
CA VAL A 178 5.54 -6.70 3.54
C VAL A 178 4.75 -6.89 4.83
N GLY A 179 5.44 -7.08 5.95
CA GLY A 179 4.80 -7.20 7.25
C GLY A 179 4.03 -5.94 7.66
N ILE A 180 4.57 -4.77 7.41
CA ILE A 180 3.94 -3.47 7.67
C ILE A 180 2.72 -3.27 6.78
N ALA A 181 2.83 -3.56 5.49
CA ALA A 181 1.73 -3.46 4.54
C ALA A 181 0.55 -4.39 4.91
N LYS A 182 0.86 -5.61 5.40
CA LYS A 182 -0.13 -6.57 5.95
C LYS A 182 -0.64 -6.23 7.35
N GLY A 183 -0.31 -5.05 7.89
CA GLY A 183 -0.83 -4.59 9.19
C GLY A 183 -0.09 -5.14 10.41
N ARG A 184 1.16 -5.63 10.26
CA ARG A 184 1.97 -6.06 11.41
C ARG A 184 2.14 -4.93 12.41
N THR A 185 1.86 -5.22 13.68
CA THR A 185 2.04 -4.28 14.79
C THR A 185 3.46 -4.36 15.37
N VAL A 186 3.88 -3.32 16.10
CA VAL A 186 5.19 -3.24 16.80
C VAL A 186 5.39 -4.43 17.77
N GLN A 187 4.32 -5.06 18.24
CA GLN A 187 4.36 -6.19 19.18
C GLN A 187 4.41 -7.57 18.50
N SER A 188 4.48 -7.62 17.19
CA SER A 188 4.51 -8.89 16.45
C SER A 188 5.86 -9.60 16.64
N SER A 189 5.81 -10.92 16.83
CA SER A 189 6.91 -11.79 17.29
C SER A 189 8.18 -11.83 16.42
N ARG A 190 8.18 -11.28 15.20
CA ARG A 190 9.38 -11.20 14.33
C ARG A 190 10.31 -10.02 14.64
N GLN A 191 9.84 -8.97 15.32
CA GLN A 191 10.71 -7.86 15.78
C GLN A 191 11.51 -8.20 17.04
N SER A 192 11.36 -9.37 17.62
CA SER A 192 12.10 -9.78 18.81
C SER A 192 13.31 -10.66 18.50
N ASN A 193 14.16 -10.25 17.55
CA ASN A 193 15.57 -10.67 17.55
C ASN A 193 16.44 -9.84 18.53
N ALA A 194 15.84 -9.12 19.48
CA ALA A 194 16.52 -8.87 20.74
C ALA A 194 16.85 -10.25 21.33
N LYS A 195 18.14 -10.64 21.31
CA LYS A 195 18.67 -11.88 21.87
C LYS A 195 17.90 -12.22 23.13
N LYS A 196 17.05 -13.25 23.06
CA LYS A 196 16.39 -13.75 24.28
C LYS A 196 17.50 -14.15 25.21
N LEU A 197 17.72 -13.38 26.29
CA LEU A 197 18.67 -13.70 27.31
C LEU A 197 18.48 -15.16 27.70
N SER A 198 19.53 -15.93 27.65
CA SER A 198 19.52 -17.33 28.06
C SER A 198 19.00 -17.45 29.50
N ALA A 199 18.49 -18.59 29.91
CA ALA A 199 18.03 -18.80 31.27
C ALA A 199 19.11 -18.42 32.30
N ARG A 200 20.39 -18.65 31.96
CA ARG A 200 21.54 -18.31 32.81
C ARG A 200 21.77 -16.79 32.91
N GLU A 201 21.60 -16.04 31.83
CA GLU A 201 21.70 -14.56 31.80
C GLU A 201 20.55 -13.90 32.55
N LYS A 202 19.33 -14.45 32.46
CA LYS A 202 18.17 -14.00 33.26
C LYS A 202 18.39 -14.19 34.75
N THR A 203 18.98 -15.31 35.16
CA THR A 203 19.29 -15.60 36.56
C THR A 203 20.38 -14.67 37.09
N LEU A 204 21.43 -14.43 36.33
CA LEU A 204 22.49 -13.47 36.64
C LEU A 204 21.97 -12.02 36.74
N ALA A 205 21.14 -11.58 35.83
CA ALA A 205 20.52 -10.26 35.88
C ALA A 205 19.61 -10.09 37.12
N LYS A 206 18.87 -11.15 37.48
CA LYS A 206 18.04 -11.16 38.69
C LYS A 206 18.85 -11.13 39.98
N GLN A 207 19.99 -11.84 40.03
CA GLN A 207 20.91 -11.81 41.16
C GLN A 207 21.57 -10.43 41.33
N LYS A 208 22.00 -9.80 40.21
CA LYS A 208 22.61 -8.47 40.23
C LYS A 208 21.64 -7.39 40.71
N ARG A 209 20.37 -7.43 40.28
CA ARG A 209 19.31 -6.55 40.82
C ARG A 209 19.05 -6.75 42.31
N ARG A 210 19.10 -8.00 42.84
CA ARG A 210 18.94 -8.26 44.26
C ARG A 210 20.11 -7.74 45.08
N GLN A 211 21.34 -7.84 44.58
CA GLN A 211 22.55 -7.31 45.26
C GLN A 211 22.56 -5.78 45.30
N GLU A 212 22.10 -5.11 44.21
CA GLU A 212 21.97 -3.65 44.15
C GLU A 212 20.84 -3.11 45.06
N ALA A 213 19.72 -3.84 45.15
CA ALA A 213 18.63 -3.48 46.05
C ALA A 213 18.96 -3.65 47.54
N GLY A 214 19.92 -4.56 47.90
CA GLY A 214 20.40 -4.76 49.26
C GLY A 214 21.39 -3.71 49.78
N LYS A 215 21.91 -2.82 48.91
CA LYS A 215 22.90 -1.78 49.24
C LYS A 215 22.30 -0.40 49.53
N LYS A 216 21.01 -0.28 49.87
CA LYS A 216 20.47 1.04 50.30
C LYS A 216 21.06 1.46 51.66
N PRO A 217 21.67 2.66 51.78
CA PRO A 217 22.25 3.12 53.02
C PRO A 217 21.15 3.34 54.09
N VAL A 218 21.37 2.81 55.28
CA VAL A 218 20.54 3.04 56.46
C VAL A 218 20.62 4.55 56.79
N ARG A 219 19.51 5.27 56.69
CA ARG A 219 19.38 6.66 57.16
C ARG A 219 19.52 6.66 58.70
N LYS A 220 20.65 7.17 59.19
CA LYS A 220 20.85 7.47 60.64
C LYS A 220 19.82 8.51 61.08
N GLY A 221 18.95 8.12 61.97
CA GLY A 221 17.98 8.98 62.63
C GLY A 221 18.66 10.09 63.43
N GLY A 222 18.37 11.36 63.08
CA GLY A 222 18.81 12.51 63.84
C GLY A 222 18.10 12.60 65.18
N ARG A 223 18.88 12.57 66.25
CA ARG A 223 18.48 12.72 67.67
C ARG A 223 18.09 14.18 67.89
N ARG A 224 16.82 14.45 68.18
CA ARG A 224 16.34 15.76 68.67
C ARG A 224 16.81 15.95 70.13
N LYS A 225 17.61 16.96 70.40
CA LYS A 225 17.85 17.50 71.80
C LYS A 225 16.94 18.71 71.96
N ARG A 226 16.46 18.79 73.21
CA ARG A 226 15.67 19.87 73.78
C ARG A 226 16.18 21.27 73.50
#